data_2eb9978f636f433d7627fa705b94d892
#
_entry.id   2eb9978f636f433d7627fa705b94d892
#
_cell.length_a   1.000
_cell.length_b   1.000
_cell.length_c   1.000
_cell.angle_alpha   90.00
_cell.angle_beta   90.00
_cell.angle_gamma   90.00
#
_symmetry.space_group_name_H-M   'P 1'
#
loop_
_entity.id
_entity.type
_entity.pdbx_description
1 polymer ?
#
loop_
_entity_poly.entity_id
_entity_poly.type
_entity_poly.pdbx_seq_one_letter_code
_entity_poly.pdbx_strand_id
1 'polypeptide(L)'
;LPTTAQSRSIELTVEMACLLNKFDIPYAALIVKADARKKSSIEFARDILQGFDIEVLRTEIPLLNAFENAETQGVTVDRAVMKNGRSDPRRMSGFYAYSQACDEIELLMPKRQVIPMPIGWNVSRLEDRCA
;
A
#
# COMPACT_ATOMS: atom_id res chain seq x y z
N LEU A 1 -3.62 -5.25 -0.09
CA LEU A 1 -2.63 -6.17 -0.67
C LEU A 1 -1.81 -5.44 -1.72
N PRO A 2 -0.51 -5.15 -1.51
CA PRO A 2 0.34 -4.59 -2.56
C PRO A 2 0.65 -5.64 -3.62
N THR A 3 0.53 -5.28 -4.90
CA THR A 3 0.84 -6.14 -6.04
C THR A 3 1.54 -5.37 -7.15
N THR A 4 2.25 -6.05 -8.02
CA THR A 4 2.83 -5.47 -9.24
C THR A 4 2.13 -6.04 -10.48
N ALA A 5 2.30 -5.40 -11.64
CA ALA A 5 1.75 -5.87 -12.90
C ALA A 5 2.50 -7.10 -13.48
N GLN A 6 3.16 -7.89 -12.64
CA GLN A 6 3.85 -9.12 -13.02
C GLN A 6 2.98 -10.34 -12.69
N SER A 7 2.92 -11.32 -13.60
CA SER A 7 2.07 -12.51 -13.46
C SER A 7 2.22 -13.19 -12.11
N ARG A 8 3.45 -13.43 -11.67
CA ARG A 8 3.71 -14.09 -10.37
C ARG A 8 3.18 -13.28 -9.18
N SER A 9 3.28 -11.95 -9.23
CA SER A 9 2.75 -11.07 -8.17
C SER A 9 1.22 -11.14 -8.13
N ILE A 10 0.57 -11.17 -9.29
CA ILE A 10 -0.89 -11.28 -9.42
C ILE A 10 -1.36 -12.64 -8.85
N GLU A 11 -0.71 -13.74 -9.22
CA GLU A 11 -1.01 -15.08 -8.70
C GLU A 11 -0.98 -15.11 -7.17
N LEU A 12 0.11 -14.61 -6.56
CA LEU A 12 0.25 -14.56 -5.12
C LEU A 12 -0.80 -13.66 -4.45
N THR A 13 -1.22 -12.59 -5.13
CA THR A 13 -2.28 -11.71 -4.64
C THR A 13 -3.62 -12.44 -4.64
N VAL A 14 -3.94 -13.19 -5.68
CA VAL A 14 -5.15 -14.02 -5.77
C VAL A 14 -5.15 -15.12 -4.70
N GLU A 15 -4.03 -15.82 -4.51
CA GLU A 15 -3.87 -16.83 -3.45
C GLU A 15 -4.12 -16.22 -2.06
N MET A 16 -3.55 -15.05 -1.78
CA MET A 16 -3.73 -14.35 -0.52
C MET A 16 -5.19 -13.88 -0.34
N ALA A 17 -5.82 -13.36 -1.39
CA ALA A 17 -7.21 -12.96 -1.37
C ALA A 17 -8.14 -14.15 -1.03
N CYS A 18 -7.90 -15.31 -1.65
CA CYS A 18 -8.62 -16.55 -1.32
C CYS A 18 -8.44 -16.96 0.15
N LEU A 19 -7.26 -16.75 0.71
CA LEU A 19 -7.00 -17.02 2.13
C LEU A 19 -7.76 -16.05 3.04
N LEU A 20 -7.71 -14.75 2.75
CA LEU A 20 -8.38 -13.72 3.53
C LEU A 20 -9.90 -13.88 3.52
N ASN A 21 -10.48 -14.28 2.38
CA ASN A 21 -11.90 -14.60 2.26
C ASN A 21 -12.35 -15.73 3.19
N LYS A 22 -11.50 -16.72 3.45
CA LYS A 22 -11.83 -17.82 4.40
C LYS A 22 -11.98 -17.32 5.84
N PHE A 23 -11.39 -16.18 6.16
CA PHE A 23 -11.40 -15.58 7.49
C PHE A 23 -12.29 -14.33 7.58
N ASP A 24 -13.07 -14.03 6.55
CA ASP A 24 -13.90 -12.82 6.44
C ASP A 24 -13.13 -11.52 6.72
N ILE A 25 -11.84 -11.48 6.30
CA ILE A 25 -10.99 -10.30 6.45
C ILE A 25 -11.15 -9.41 5.21
N PRO A 26 -11.62 -8.16 5.36
CA PRO A 26 -11.75 -7.25 4.23
C PRO A 26 -10.38 -6.87 3.67
N TYR A 27 -10.26 -6.79 2.36
CA TYR A 27 -9.03 -6.41 1.67
C TYR A 27 -9.32 -5.70 0.34
N ALA A 28 -8.33 -4.98 -0.15
CA ALA A 28 -8.27 -4.46 -1.51
C ALA A 28 -6.84 -4.57 -2.04
N ALA A 29 -6.66 -4.62 -3.34
CA ALA A 29 -5.36 -4.64 -3.98
C ALA A 29 -4.90 -3.21 -4.32
N LEU A 30 -3.61 -2.94 -4.12
CA LEU A 30 -2.94 -1.70 -4.53
C LEU A 30 -1.82 -2.04 -5.50
N ILE A 31 -1.91 -1.52 -6.72
CA ILE A 31 -0.85 -1.70 -7.72
C ILE A 31 0.33 -0.80 -7.36
N VAL A 32 1.49 -1.41 -7.14
CA VAL A 32 2.74 -0.74 -6.80
C VAL A 32 3.79 -0.94 -7.88
N LYS A 33 4.81 -0.09 -7.91
CA LYS A 33 5.85 -0.08 -8.95
C LYS A 33 5.26 0.04 -10.36
N ALA A 34 4.22 0.85 -10.50
CA ALA A 34 3.56 1.10 -11.77
C ALA A 34 4.50 1.86 -12.73
N ASP A 35 4.97 1.21 -13.78
CA ASP A 35 5.79 1.84 -14.82
C ASP A 35 4.87 2.55 -15.82
N ALA A 36 4.91 3.88 -15.86
CA ALA A 36 4.09 4.70 -16.75
C ALA A 36 4.24 4.34 -18.24
N ARG A 37 5.32 3.66 -18.62
CA ARG A 37 5.56 3.18 -19.99
C ARG A 37 4.82 1.88 -20.31
N LYS A 38 4.31 1.18 -19.30
CA LYS A 38 3.65 -0.14 -19.40
C LYS A 38 2.18 -0.09 -18.98
N LYS A 39 1.46 0.94 -19.41
CA LYS A 39 0.05 1.15 -19.04
C LYS A 39 -0.83 -0.07 -19.34
N SER A 40 -0.66 -0.69 -20.52
CA SER A 40 -1.42 -1.88 -20.90
C SER A 40 -1.22 -3.06 -19.94
N SER A 41 -0.01 -3.22 -19.39
CA SER A 41 0.27 -4.28 -18.40
C SER A 41 -0.41 -3.99 -17.06
N ILE A 42 -0.52 -2.71 -16.69
CA ILE A 42 -1.19 -2.28 -15.45
C ILE A 42 -2.70 -2.49 -15.60
N GLU A 43 -3.28 -2.08 -16.72
CA GLU A 43 -4.71 -2.30 -17.04
C GLU A 43 -5.04 -3.79 -17.04
N PHE A 44 -4.21 -4.60 -17.71
CA PHE A 44 -4.38 -6.05 -17.74
C PHE A 44 -4.31 -6.68 -16.34
N ALA A 45 -3.38 -6.22 -15.49
CA ALA A 45 -3.31 -6.69 -14.11
C ALA A 45 -4.57 -6.35 -13.32
N ARG A 46 -5.10 -5.14 -13.52
CA ARG A 46 -6.36 -4.68 -12.92
C ARG A 46 -7.53 -5.54 -13.35
N ASP A 47 -7.66 -5.79 -14.66
CA ASP A 47 -8.74 -6.62 -15.22
C ASP A 47 -8.71 -8.05 -14.66
N ILE A 48 -7.53 -8.65 -14.55
CA ILE A 48 -7.39 -9.99 -13.95
C ILE A 48 -7.86 -9.99 -12.50
N LEU A 49 -7.38 -9.06 -11.68
CA LEU A 49 -7.74 -9.01 -10.26
C LEU A 49 -9.25 -8.78 -10.07
N GLN A 50 -9.84 -7.90 -10.86
CA GLN A 50 -11.29 -7.67 -10.86
C GLN A 50 -12.08 -8.91 -11.32
N GLY A 51 -11.54 -9.68 -12.27
CA GLY A 51 -12.11 -10.96 -12.71
C GLY A 51 -12.17 -12.02 -11.59
N PHE A 52 -11.35 -11.88 -10.55
CA PHE A 52 -11.37 -12.68 -9.33
C PHE A 52 -12.15 -12.03 -8.17
N ASP A 53 -13.01 -11.03 -8.45
CA ASP A 53 -13.75 -10.24 -7.47
C ASP A 53 -12.87 -9.56 -6.40
N ILE A 54 -11.62 -9.23 -6.77
CA ILE A 54 -10.70 -8.49 -5.92
C ILE A 54 -10.88 -6.99 -6.22
N GLU A 55 -11.27 -6.22 -5.20
CA GLU A 55 -11.31 -4.77 -5.32
C GLU A 55 -9.90 -4.21 -5.50
N VAL A 56 -9.71 -3.38 -6.54
CA VAL A 56 -8.41 -2.77 -6.85
C VAL A 56 -8.53 -1.26 -6.67
N LEU A 57 -7.67 -0.69 -5.82
CA LEU A 57 -7.61 0.76 -5.62
C LEU A 57 -7.38 1.48 -6.95
N ARG A 58 -8.00 2.64 -7.12
CA ARG A 58 -7.82 3.49 -8.31
C ARG A 58 -6.41 4.04 -8.37
N THR A 59 -5.89 4.40 -7.19
CA THR A 59 -4.53 4.90 -7.02
C THR A 59 -3.50 3.82 -7.33
N GLU A 60 -2.42 4.22 -7.98
CA GLU A 60 -1.26 3.38 -8.30
C GLU A 60 -0.02 4.03 -7.72
N ILE A 61 0.87 3.24 -7.13
CA ILE A 61 2.16 3.76 -6.66
C ILE A 61 3.16 3.65 -7.81
N PRO A 62 3.66 4.77 -8.36
CA PRO A 62 4.52 4.76 -9.53
C PRO A 62 5.89 4.16 -9.23
N LEU A 63 6.53 3.62 -10.25
CA LEU A 63 7.94 3.20 -10.20
C LEU A 63 8.83 4.45 -10.31
N LEU A 64 9.41 4.88 -9.20
CA LEU A 64 10.25 6.07 -9.13
C LEU A 64 11.58 5.77 -8.41
N ASN A 65 12.68 6.28 -8.96
CA ASN A 65 14.00 6.22 -8.30
C ASN A 65 13.99 6.96 -6.94
N ALA A 66 13.07 7.91 -6.74
CA ALA A 66 12.89 8.60 -5.48
C ALA A 66 12.64 7.66 -4.30
N PHE A 67 11.95 6.53 -4.52
CA PHE A 67 11.73 5.52 -3.49
C PHE A 67 13.03 4.79 -3.12
N GLU A 68 13.85 4.39 -4.11
CA GLU A 68 15.13 3.74 -3.88
C GLU A 68 16.11 4.69 -3.17
N ASN A 69 16.11 5.97 -3.55
CA ASN A 69 16.91 7.00 -2.90
C ASN A 69 16.49 7.21 -1.44
N ALA A 70 15.16 7.27 -1.18
CA ALA A 70 14.62 7.42 0.17
C ALA A 70 14.98 6.22 1.06
N GLU A 71 14.82 4.99 0.55
CA GLU A 71 15.16 3.76 1.25
C GLU A 71 16.65 3.73 1.63
N THR A 72 17.53 4.01 0.67
CA THR A 72 19.00 4.03 0.90
C THR A 72 19.41 5.08 1.94
N GLN A 73 18.67 6.19 2.03
CA GLN A 73 18.96 7.29 2.96
C GLN A 73 18.23 7.15 4.30
N GLY A 74 17.33 6.20 4.43
CA GLY A 74 16.52 6.02 5.63
C GLY A 74 15.57 7.20 5.92
N VAL A 75 15.06 7.85 4.85
CA VAL A 75 14.15 8.99 4.95
C VAL A 75 12.83 8.71 4.23
N THR A 76 11.82 9.55 4.46
CA THR A 76 10.57 9.52 3.70
C THR A 76 10.78 10.04 2.27
N VAL A 77 9.95 9.59 1.32
CA VAL A 77 10.14 9.89 -0.12
C VAL A 77 10.14 11.39 -0.43
N ASP A 78 9.38 12.19 0.31
CA ASP A 78 9.33 13.66 0.18
C ASP A 78 10.67 14.35 0.52
N ARG A 79 11.55 13.66 1.26
CA ARG A 79 12.88 14.12 1.65
C ARG A 79 14.02 13.51 0.82
N ALA A 80 13.68 12.61 -0.11
CA ALA A 80 14.68 11.94 -0.94
C ALA A 80 15.55 12.92 -1.74
N VAL A 81 16.86 12.68 -1.73
CA VAL A 81 17.85 13.43 -2.51
C VAL A 81 18.55 12.50 -3.50
N MET A 82 18.97 13.05 -4.62
CA MET A 82 19.78 12.34 -5.60
C MET A 82 21.24 12.21 -5.12
N LYS A 83 22.04 11.36 -5.77
CA LYS A 83 23.47 11.16 -5.47
C LYS A 83 24.30 12.46 -5.49
N ASN A 84 23.86 13.48 -6.23
CA ASN A 84 24.48 14.80 -6.29
C ASN A 84 24.05 15.77 -5.17
N GLY A 85 23.29 15.28 -4.17
CA GLY A 85 22.78 16.06 -3.04
C GLY A 85 21.60 16.96 -3.35
N ARG A 86 21.10 17.00 -4.60
CA ARG A 86 19.90 17.76 -4.96
C ARG A 86 18.64 16.98 -4.64
N SER A 87 17.57 17.68 -4.27
CA SER A 87 16.25 17.08 -4.09
C SER A 87 15.82 16.30 -5.33
N ASP A 88 15.31 15.10 -5.13
CA ASP A 88 14.76 14.31 -6.23
C ASP A 88 13.50 15.02 -6.80
N PRO A 89 13.45 15.34 -8.10
CA PRO A 89 12.35 16.11 -8.70
C PRO A 89 10.99 15.36 -8.62
N ARG A 90 11.02 14.04 -8.52
CA ARG A 90 9.80 13.20 -8.45
C ARG A 90 9.40 12.79 -7.03
N ARG A 91 10.16 13.24 -6.01
CA ARG A 91 9.87 12.88 -4.61
C ARG A 91 8.44 13.20 -4.18
N MET A 92 7.93 14.37 -4.61
CA MET A 92 6.57 14.79 -4.26
C MET A 92 5.50 13.96 -5.00
N SER A 93 5.75 13.54 -6.23
CA SER A 93 4.84 12.64 -6.94
C SER A 93 4.69 11.30 -6.21
N GLY A 94 5.78 10.77 -5.67
CA GLY A 94 5.75 9.56 -4.85
C GLY A 94 4.98 9.77 -3.54
N PHE A 95 5.21 10.89 -2.86
CA PHE A 95 4.50 11.24 -1.63
C PHE A 95 2.99 11.36 -1.86
N TYR A 96 2.57 12.11 -2.88
CA TYR A 96 1.15 12.27 -3.19
C TYR A 96 0.47 10.97 -3.60
N ALA A 97 1.15 10.07 -4.31
CA ALA A 97 0.59 8.76 -4.65
C ALA A 97 0.25 7.96 -3.38
N TYR A 98 1.13 7.94 -2.38
CA TYR A 98 0.83 7.30 -1.10
C TYR A 98 -0.28 8.01 -0.33
N SER A 99 -0.30 9.34 -0.31
CA SER A 99 -1.36 10.10 0.33
C SER A 99 -2.73 9.76 -0.26
N GLN A 100 -2.84 9.74 -1.59
CA GLN A 100 -4.07 9.35 -2.29
C GLN A 100 -4.48 7.91 -2.01
N ALA A 101 -3.52 6.98 -1.95
CA ALA A 101 -3.81 5.60 -1.58
C ALA A 101 -4.34 5.49 -0.14
N CYS A 102 -3.79 6.26 0.80
CA CYS A 102 -4.28 6.32 2.17
C CYS A 102 -5.72 6.85 2.24
N ASP A 103 -6.01 7.95 1.54
CA ASP A 103 -7.36 8.53 1.47
C ASP A 103 -8.37 7.53 0.92
N GLU A 104 -7.99 6.79 -0.12
CA GLU A 104 -8.84 5.76 -0.74
C GLU A 104 -9.06 4.57 0.21
N ILE A 105 -8.04 4.13 0.92
CA ILE A 105 -8.13 3.06 1.94
C ILE A 105 -9.06 3.49 3.08
N GLU A 106 -8.96 4.74 3.55
CA GLU A 106 -9.84 5.26 4.61
C GLU A 106 -11.32 5.22 4.22
N LEU A 107 -11.63 5.46 2.94
CA LEU A 107 -12.99 5.38 2.42
C LEU A 107 -13.53 3.93 2.39
N LEU A 108 -12.65 2.95 2.18
CA LEU A 108 -13.01 1.53 2.13
C LEU A 108 -13.08 0.90 3.53
N MET A 109 -12.40 1.49 4.52
CA MET A 109 -12.45 0.97 5.88
C MET A 109 -13.84 1.18 6.49
N PRO A 110 -14.46 0.14 7.08
CA PRO A 110 -15.67 0.33 7.86
C PRO A 110 -15.35 1.34 8.97
N LYS A 111 -16.22 2.34 9.13
CA LYS A 111 -16.07 3.34 10.21
C LYS A 111 -15.87 2.59 11.51
N ARG A 112 -14.69 2.70 12.08
CA ARG A 112 -14.34 2.07 13.36
C ARG A 112 -15.40 2.48 14.38
N GLN A 113 -16.24 1.55 14.79
CA GLN A 113 -16.96 1.73 16.04
C GLN A 113 -15.88 1.81 17.11
N VAL A 114 -15.73 3.00 17.69
CA VAL A 114 -14.90 3.16 18.88
C VAL A 114 -15.60 2.34 19.96
N ILE A 115 -15.15 1.09 20.12
CA ILE A 115 -15.57 0.29 21.26
C ILE A 115 -14.95 1.02 22.46
N PRO A 116 -15.77 1.62 23.35
CA PRO A 116 -15.23 2.28 24.52
C PRO A 116 -14.43 1.22 25.30
N MET A 117 -13.17 1.51 25.56
CA MET A 117 -12.33 0.63 26.38
C MET A 117 -13.05 0.37 27.70
N PRO A 118 -13.16 -0.89 28.15
CA PRO A 118 -13.76 -1.19 29.44
C PRO A 118 -13.08 -0.37 30.53
N ILE A 119 -13.85 0.29 31.37
CA ILE A 119 -13.35 1.04 32.52
C ILE A 119 -12.52 0.09 33.36
N GLY A 120 -11.21 0.30 33.47
CA GLY A 120 -10.29 -0.56 34.23
C GLY A 120 -9.13 -1.18 33.42
N TRP A 121 -9.05 -0.94 32.12
CA TRP A 121 -7.85 -1.32 31.34
C TRP A 121 -6.70 -0.37 31.67
N ASN A 122 -5.71 -0.91 32.41
CA ASN A 122 -4.51 -0.17 32.76
C ASN A 122 -3.41 -0.52 31.74
N VAL A 123 -3.04 0.46 30.90
CA VAL A 123 -2.04 0.35 29.82
C VAL A 123 -0.66 -0.04 30.39
N SER A 124 -0.37 0.29 31.66
CA SER A 124 0.89 -0.05 32.33
C SER A 124 1.17 -1.57 32.44
N ARG A 125 0.13 -2.44 32.31
CA ARG A 125 0.32 -3.89 32.29
C ARG A 125 0.83 -4.46 30.97
N LEU A 126 0.85 -3.68 29.89
CA LEU A 126 1.37 -4.12 28.59
C LEU A 126 2.87 -3.89 28.46
N GLU A 127 3.40 -2.88 29.16
CA GLU A 127 4.83 -2.56 29.15
C GLU A 127 5.66 -3.64 29.87
N ASP A 128 5.10 -4.28 30.90
CA ASP A 128 5.78 -5.37 31.64
C ASP A 128 5.86 -6.71 30.87
N ARG A 129 5.14 -6.86 29.76
CA ARG A 129 5.16 -8.07 28.93
C ARG A 129 6.09 -8.00 27.73
N CYS A 130 6.60 -6.81 27.40
CA CYS A 130 7.54 -6.57 26.31
C CYS A 130 8.97 -6.26 26.80
N ALA A 131 9.19 -6.37 28.10
CA ALA A 131 10.54 -6.25 28.68
C ALA A 131 11.25 -7.63 28.71
#